data_af18bcaaa6efcdf36bac13a379ee4e85
#
_entry.id   af18bcaaa6efcdf36bac13a379ee4e85
#
_cell.length_a   1.000
_cell.length_b   1.000
_cell.length_c   1.000
_cell.angle_alpha   90.00
_cell.angle_beta   90.00
_cell.angle_gamma   90.00
#
_symmetry.space_group_name_H-M   'P 1'
#
loop_
_entity.id
_entity.type
_entity.pdbx_description
1 polymer ?
#
loop_
_entity_poly.entity_id
_entity_poly.type
_entity_poly.pdbx_seq_one_letter_code
_entity_poly.pdbx_strand_id
1 'polypeptide(L)'
;MDSWESSNRGSKLVPHHPSPPTVSRRAFLTRALLGASAAAAVPFSANAQSAGSSFEAWRDAFRRRAGARGVSEATYGRVMGIIKPDTSVYAQIRSQPEFNEELWQYINRRVSDWRVITGKARAKEYAPLLARIESEYGVDRFTMLALWGIESSYGEVIDNPKYMRPVIPALAALAWGEPRRRSYWEAELLNALVIIERGWGEPRQMIGSWAGAMGHTQWMPEVWLHMGVDFDHNGRISPYGAPDDALAGTARFLVERGKYRRGEAWGCEVKLPNGHTGGRGYRTYAAWRERGVSRADGAAFARPDDKVKLSVPVDGGPAFLIGQNFSAVTSYNPAFSYSLAVVHLADRIRGDGPFVHPFPGGERLMTLAEVQELQRRLTALGFNTDGSDGRVGRDTQRAVQEFQRKVGISPADGYAGLKVLGRLRQGS
;
A
#
# COMPACT_ATOMS: atom_id res chain seq x y z
N MET A 1 39.56 6.42 73.24
CA MET A 1 40.77 6.43 72.42
C MET A 1 40.22 6.46 70.99
N ASP A 2 39.98 7.64 70.53
CA ASP A 2 40.82 8.41 69.61
C ASP A 2 40.60 7.89 68.17
N SER A 3 40.29 8.62 67.19
CA SER A 3 40.15 10.06 66.91
C SER A 3 39.89 10.18 65.38
N TRP A 4 38.98 11.09 64.97
CA TRP A 4 39.22 12.09 63.95
C TRP A 4 39.54 11.60 62.51
N GLU A 5 39.09 12.12 61.39
CA GLU A 5 38.64 13.44 60.97
C GLU A 5 37.96 13.30 59.55
N SER A 6 36.92 13.96 59.30
CA SER A 6 36.62 15.16 58.52
C SER A 6 36.61 15.00 56.99
N SER A 7 35.44 15.37 56.45
CA SER A 7 35.22 16.28 55.32
C SER A 7 35.77 15.88 53.93
N ASN A 8 34.86 15.56 52.99
CA ASN A 8 34.74 16.48 51.87
C ASN A 8 33.43 16.26 51.09
N ARG A 9 32.69 17.33 50.91
CA ARG A 9 31.53 17.39 50.02
C ARG A 9 32.02 17.50 48.59
N GLY A 10 31.83 16.45 47.80
CA GLY A 10 31.98 16.47 46.37
C GLY A 10 30.58 16.35 45.71
N SER A 11 30.02 17.47 45.28
CA SER A 11 28.82 17.49 44.44
C SER A 11 29.11 16.76 43.14
N LYS A 12 28.58 15.57 42.96
CA LYS A 12 28.61 14.88 41.68
C LYS A 12 27.47 15.47 40.81
N LEU A 13 27.88 16.24 39.82
CA LEU A 13 27.08 16.61 38.66
C LEU A 13 26.47 15.36 38.02
N VAL A 14 25.16 15.29 38.00
CA VAL A 14 24.38 14.31 37.23
C VAL A 14 24.54 14.69 35.77
N PRO A 15 25.03 13.80 34.90
CA PRO A 15 25.07 14.12 33.47
C PRO A 15 23.65 14.20 32.92
N HIS A 16 23.29 15.36 32.37
CA HIS A 16 22.11 15.51 31.53
C HIS A 16 22.24 14.57 30.32
N HIS A 17 21.43 13.53 30.30
CA HIS A 17 21.17 12.80 29.07
C HIS A 17 20.30 13.68 28.16
N PRO A 18 20.71 13.95 26.92
CA PRO A 18 19.84 14.62 25.96
C PRO A 18 18.65 13.70 25.68
N SER A 19 17.45 14.26 25.75
CA SER A 19 16.21 13.63 25.31
C SER A 19 16.37 13.14 23.87
N PRO A 20 15.84 11.96 23.50
CA PRO A 20 15.90 11.51 22.12
C PRO A 20 15.14 12.50 21.24
N PRO A 21 15.64 12.78 20.03
CA PRO A 21 15.00 13.70 19.12
C PRO A 21 13.60 13.20 18.80
N THR A 22 12.61 14.04 19.05
CA THR A 22 11.25 13.87 18.56
C THR A 22 11.32 13.72 17.04
N VAL A 23 11.10 12.52 16.54
CA VAL A 23 11.02 12.24 15.10
C VAL A 23 9.83 13.01 14.57
N SER A 24 10.10 14.09 13.86
CA SER A 24 9.12 14.92 13.20
C SER A 24 8.22 14.04 12.32
N ARG A 25 6.90 14.18 12.48
CA ARG A 25 5.83 13.51 11.68
C ARG A 25 6.02 13.67 10.15
N ARG A 26 6.84 14.61 9.70
CA ARG A 26 7.22 14.82 8.29
C ARG A 26 8.10 13.71 7.69
N ALA A 27 8.80 12.91 8.49
CA ALA A 27 9.68 11.86 8.00
C ALA A 27 8.96 10.56 7.59
N PHE A 28 7.72 10.36 8.01
CA PHE A 28 6.96 9.14 7.73
C PHE A 28 6.38 9.07 6.31
N LEU A 29 6.06 10.21 5.71
CA LEU A 29 5.40 10.28 4.41
C LEU A 29 6.36 10.31 3.20
N THR A 30 7.65 10.61 3.43
CA THR A 30 8.63 10.75 2.34
C THR A 30 9.32 9.42 1.97
N ARG A 31 9.15 8.36 2.74
CA ARG A 31 9.78 7.04 2.50
C ARG A 31 8.87 5.99 1.84
N ALA A 32 7.61 6.31 1.62
CA ALA A 32 6.62 5.35 1.09
C ALA A 32 6.79 4.94 -0.38
N LEU A 33 7.87 5.35 -1.05
CA LEU A 33 8.14 5.04 -2.46
C LEU A 33 9.62 4.68 -2.74
N LEU A 34 10.37 4.19 -1.75
CA LEU A 34 11.77 3.82 -1.91
C LEU A 34 11.97 2.28 -1.81
N GLY A 35 11.30 1.54 -2.67
CA GLY A 35 11.65 0.17 -2.98
C GLY A 35 12.56 0.12 -4.21
N ALA A 36 13.76 0.70 -4.14
CA ALA A 36 14.75 0.56 -5.21
C ALA A 36 15.58 -0.69 -4.96
N SER A 37 15.42 -1.67 -5.82
CA SER A 37 16.34 -2.79 -6.00
C SER A 37 17.75 -2.24 -6.30
N ALA A 38 18.76 -2.71 -5.59
CA ALA A 38 20.15 -2.53 -5.97
C ALA A 38 20.42 -3.37 -7.23
N ALA A 39 20.15 -2.79 -8.38
CA ALA A 39 20.72 -3.26 -9.64
C ALA A 39 22.06 -2.54 -9.83
N ALA A 40 23.09 -3.29 -10.18
CA ALA A 40 24.45 -2.81 -10.41
C ALA A 40 24.44 -1.51 -11.22
N ALA A 41 24.93 -0.44 -10.63
CA ALA A 41 25.07 0.85 -11.25
C ALA A 41 26.17 0.79 -12.33
N VAL A 42 25.76 0.78 -13.58
CA VAL A 42 26.61 1.27 -14.67
C VAL A 42 26.59 2.80 -14.53
N PRO A 43 27.72 3.50 -14.49
CA PRO A 43 27.73 4.94 -14.38
C PRO A 43 27.19 5.55 -15.69
N PHE A 44 25.92 5.92 -15.70
CA PHE A 44 25.38 6.79 -16.72
C PHE A 44 25.72 8.24 -16.34
N SER A 45 26.54 8.89 -17.14
CA SER A 45 26.74 10.33 -17.06
C SER A 45 25.39 11.03 -17.17
N ALA A 46 24.89 11.52 -16.04
CA ALA A 46 23.72 12.36 -16.01
C ALA A 46 24.06 13.71 -16.63
N ASN A 47 23.83 13.86 -17.93
CA ASN A 47 23.73 15.19 -18.51
C ASN A 47 22.52 15.87 -17.89
N ALA A 48 22.80 16.86 -17.04
CA ALA A 48 21.82 17.78 -16.49
C ALA A 48 21.16 18.54 -17.65
N GLN A 49 20.05 18.02 -18.16
CA GLN A 49 19.19 18.77 -19.05
C GLN A 49 18.31 19.70 -18.23
N SER A 50 18.58 20.98 -18.37
CA SER A 50 17.95 22.10 -17.68
C SER A 50 16.42 22.05 -17.75
N ALA A 51 15.77 22.48 -16.67
CA ALA A 51 14.37 22.86 -16.65
C ALA A 51 14.14 23.98 -17.70
N GLY A 52 13.58 23.60 -18.87
CA GLY A 52 13.33 24.55 -19.95
C GLY A 52 13.27 23.97 -21.36
N SER A 53 13.58 22.69 -21.59
CA SER A 53 13.37 22.10 -22.91
C SER A 53 11.89 21.83 -23.16
N SER A 54 11.41 22.09 -24.40
CA SER A 54 10.05 21.69 -24.79
C SER A 54 9.89 20.19 -24.65
N PHE A 55 8.65 19.73 -24.52
CA PHE A 55 8.37 18.28 -24.48
C PHE A 55 8.90 17.57 -25.74
N GLU A 56 8.80 18.21 -26.90
CA GLU A 56 9.29 17.70 -28.17
C GLU A 56 10.80 17.50 -28.15
N ALA A 57 11.55 18.49 -27.70
CA ALA A 57 13.02 18.39 -27.60
C ALA A 57 13.44 17.30 -26.60
N TRP A 58 12.75 17.16 -25.47
CA TRP A 58 12.98 16.06 -24.52
C TRP A 58 12.65 14.70 -25.13
N ARG A 59 11.50 14.58 -25.80
CA ARG A 59 11.07 13.36 -26.48
C ARG A 59 12.09 12.89 -27.51
N ASP A 60 12.60 13.82 -28.33
CA ASP A 60 13.58 13.48 -29.38
C ASP A 60 14.93 13.07 -28.77
N ALA A 61 15.34 13.66 -27.65
CA ALA A 61 16.50 13.22 -26.88
C ALA A 61 16.27 11.84 -26.20
N PHE A 62 15.03 11.56 -25.77
CA PHE A 62 14.63 10.31 -25.13
C PHE A 62 14.68 9.11 -26.10
N ARG A 63 14.47 9.34 -27.41
CA ARG A 63 14.52 8.33 -28.50
C ARG A 63 15.79 7.49 -28.46
N ARG A 64 16.97 8.12 -28.30
CA ARG A 64 18.25 7.40 -28.24
C ARG A 64 18.30 6.41 -27.06
N ARG A 65 17.73 6.78 -25.91
CA ARG A 65 17.67 5.91 -24.73
C ARG A 65 16.71 4.74 -24.93
N ALA A 66 15.59 4.98 -25.61
CA ALA A 66 14.66 3.92 -25.98
C ALA A 66 15.30 2.91 -26.92
N GLY A 67 16.00 3.39 -27.97
CA GLY A 67 16.78 2.53 -28.90
C GLY A 67 17.84 1.69 -28.17
N ALA A 68 18.57 2.29 -27.22
CA ALA A 68 19.54 1.57 -26.39
C ALA A 68 18.93 0.47 -25.51
N ARG A 69 17.61 0.51 -25.27
CA ARG A 69 16.83 -0.51 -24.57
C ARG A 69 16.13 -1.50 -25.50
N GLY A 70 16.43 -1.45 -26.82
CA GLY A 70 15.89 -2.36 -27.82
C GLY A 70 14.51 -1.96 -28.37
N VAL A 71 14.06 -0.73 -28.12
CA VAL A 71 12.82 -0.21 -28.73
C VAL A 71 13.11 0.23 -30.15
N SER A 72 12.42 -0.34 -31.14
CA SER A 72 12.58 0.00 -32.53
C SER A 72 12.11 1.43 -32.85
N GLU A 73 12.66 2.01 -33.92
CA GLU A 73 12.22 3.30 -34.44
C GLU A 73 10.73 3.29 -34.83
N ALA A 74 10.23 2.17 -35.33
CA ALA A 74 8.83 1.98 -35.69
C ALA A 74 7.93 2.06 -34.44
N THR A 75 8.27 1.32 -33.39
CA THR A 75 7.53 1.36 -32.12
C THR A 75 7.63 2.74 -31.48
N TYR A 76 8.84 3.33 -31.42
CA TYR A 76 9.00 4.66 -30.84
C TYR A 76 8.18 5.72 -31.59
N GLY A 77 8.24 5.72 -32.92
CA GLY A 77 7.48 6.65 -33.77
C GLY A 77 5.96 6.48 -33.60
N ARG A 78 5.49 5.23 -33.58
CA ARG A 78 4.07 4.90 -33.39
C ARG A 78 3.54 5.37 -32.03
N VAL A 79 4.31 5.22 -30.96
CA VAL A 79 3.88 5.48 -29.58
C VAL A 79 4.18 6.92 -29.19
N MET A 80 5.43 7.35 -29.31
CA MET A 80 5.90 8.64 -28.82
C MET A 80 5.75 9.78 -29.83
N GLY A 81 5.65 9.45 -31.15
CA GLY A 81 5.57 10.47 -32.19
C GLY A 81 4.33 11.37 -32.10
N ILE A 82 3.22 10.81 -31.65
CA ILE A 82 1.91 11.49 -31.56
C ILE A 82 1.48 11.81 -30.13
N ILE A 83 2.29 11.45 -29.15
CA ILE A 83 1.89 11.55 -27.75
C ILE A 83 1.82 13.01 -27.28
N LYS A 84 0.78 13.31 -26.49
CA LYS A 84 0.69 14.54 -25.70
C LYS A 84 0.85 14.15 -24.22
N PRO A 85 1.75 14.81 -23.46
CA PRO A 85 1.95 14.50 -22.06
C PRO A 85 0.71 14.86 -21.23
N ASP A 86 0.28 13.96 -20.36
CA ASP A 86 -0.82 14.25 -19.43
C ASP A 86 -0.29 15.04 -18.21
N THR A 87 -0.21 16.36 -18.36
CA THR A 87 0.28 17.24 -17.29
C THR A 87 -0.65 17.34 -16.08
N SER A 88 -1.87 16.82 -16.15
CA SER A 88 -2.80 16.78 -15.02
C SER A 88 -2.27 15.94 -13.85
N VAL A 89 -1.33 15.01 -14.12
CA VAL A 89 -0.65 14.19 -13.08
C VAL A 89 0.14 15.03 -12.08
N TYR A 90 0.60 16.22 -12.45
CA TYR A 90 1.33 17.11 -11.52
C TYR A 90 0.46 17.61 -10.36
N ALA A 91 -0.84 17.81 -10.60
CA ALA A 91 -1.77 18.12 -9.52
C ALA A 91 -1.88 16.95 -8.53
N GLN A 92 -1.84 15.71 -9.00
CA GLN A 92 -1.91 14.51 -8.16
C GLN A 92 -0.67 14.37 -7.26
N ILE A 93 0.52 14.72 -7.77
CA ILE A 93 1.76 14.74 -6.97
C ILE A 93 1.70 15.80 -5.87
N ARG A 94 1.18 16.98 -6.19
CA ARG A 94 1.09 18.11 -5.25
C ARG A 94 -0.06 17.97 -4.26
N SER A 95 -1.16 17.41 -4.71
CA SER A 95 -2.36 17.14 -3.92
C SER A 95 -2.37 15.73 -3.33
N GLN A 96 -1.22 15.18 -2.95
CA GLN A 96 -1.26 14.12 -1.96
C GLN A 96 -1.99 14.74 -0.77
N PRO A 97 -3.28 14.45 -0.57
CA PRO A 97 -3.97 15.04 0.55
C PRO A 97 -3.21 14.56 1.78
N GLU A 98 -2.70 15.52 2.56
CA GLU A 98 -2.32 15.30 3.94
C GLU A 98 -3.63 14.98 4.68
N PHE A 99 -4.30 13.89 4.30
CA PHE A 99 -5.23 13.24 5.17
C PHE A 99 -4.33 12.71 6.29
N ASN A 100 -4.33 13.43 7.41
CA ASN A 100 -3.89 12.89 8.69
C ASN A 100 -4.85 11.77 9.05
N GLU A 101 -4.89 10.74 8.19
CA GLU A 101 -5.71 9.56 8.42
C GLU A 101 -5.07 8.78 9.55
N GLU A 102 -5.77 8.62 10.64
CA GLU A 102 -5.32 7.79 11.75
C GLU A 102 -5.22 6.33 11.27
N LEU A 103 -4.29 5.56 11.86
CA LEU A 103 -4.07 4.17 11.44
C LEU A 103 -5.36 3.34 11.45
N TRP A 104 -6.21 3.52 12.47
CA TRP A 104 -7.49 2.80 12.56
C TRP A 104 -8.48 3.19 11.45
N GLN A 105 -8.50 4.46 11.02
CA GLN A 105 -9.32 4.93 9.89
C GLN A 105 -8.86 4.26 8.59
N TYR A 106 -7.53 4.23 8.38
CA TYR A 106 -6.93 3.55 7.24
C TYR A 106 -7.31 2.07 7.20
N ILE A 107 -7.15 1.36 8.33
CA ILE A 107 -7.50 -0.06 8.45
C ILE A 107 -9.00 -0.27 8.17
N ASN A 108 -9.88 0.47 8.83
CA ASN A 108 -11.33 0.33 8.62
C ASN A 108 -11.74 0.57 7.15
N ARG A 109 -11.13 1.56 6.49
CA ARG A 109 -11.41 1.85 5.09
C ARG A 109 -10.88 0.76 4.15
N ARG A 110 -9.67 0.23 4.43
CA ARG A 110 -9.04 -0.79 3.59
C ARG A 110 -9.53 -2.20 3.86
N VAL A 111 -9.95 -2.50 5.08
CA VAL A 111 -10.49 -3.80 5.51
C VAL A 111 -12.02 -3.71 5.70
N SER A 112 -12.69 -2.95 4.82
CA SER A 112 -14.13 -2.73 4.89
C SER A 112 -14.91 -4.05 4.78
N ASP A 113 -16.09 -4.06 5.38
CA ASP A 113 -16.99 -5.22 5.34
C ASP A 113 -17.30 -5.65 3.90
N TRP A 114 -17.51 -4.68 2.99
CA TRP A 114 -17.64 -4.94 1.56
C TRP A 114 -16.45 -5.74 1.01
N ARG A 115 -15.20 -5.34 1.34
CA ARG A 115 -13.99 -6.05 0.84
C ARG A 115 -13.89 -7.46 1.40
N VAL A 116 -14.24 -7.65 2.67
CA VAL A 116 -14.24 -8.98 3.30
C VAL A 116 -15.27 -9.88 2.63
N ILE A 117 -16.51 -9.40 2.44
CA ILE A 117 -17.58 -10.18 1.79
C ILE A 117 -17.20 -10.51 0.35
N THR A 118 -16.75 -9.52 -0.42
CA THR A 118 -16.31 -9.73 -1.81
C THR A 118 -15.11 -10.66 -1.88
N GLY A 119 -14.13 -10.49 -0.99
CA GLY A 119 -12.95 -11.38 -0.92
C GLY A 119 -13.31 -12.83 -0.64
N LYS A 120 -14.27 -13.09 0.25
CA LYS A 120 -14.79 -14.45 0.49
C LYS A 120 -15.50 -15.02 -0.73
N ALA A 121 -16.23 -14.20 -1.49
CA ALA A 121 -16.84 -14.63 -2.74
C ALA A 121 -15.77 -14.96 -3.79
N ARG A 122 -14.78 -14.09 -3.97
CA ARG A 122 -13.64 -14.31 -4.89
C ARG A 122 -12.79 -15.53 -4.49
N ALA A 123 -12.63 -15.80 -3.19
CA ALA A 123 -11.94 -17.01 -2.72
C ALA A 123 -12.59 -18.30 -3.21
N LYS A 124 -13.92 -18.32 -3.32
CA LYS A 124 -14.69 -19.46 -3.85
C LYS A 124 -14.62 -19.51 -5.38
N GLU A 125 -14.84 -18.38 -6.03
CA GLU A 125 -14.86 -18.24 -7.49
C GLU A 125 -13.52 -18.65 -8.12
N TYR A 126 -12.41 -18.18 -7.55
CA TYR A 126 -11.06 -18.42 -8.07
C TYR A 126 -10.30 -19.51 -7.30
N ALA A 127 -11.01 -20.39 -6.57
CA ALA A 127 -10.36 -21.42 -5.75
C ALA A 127 -9.34 -22.29 -6.50
N PRO A 128 -9.61 -22.78 -7.73
CA PRO A 128 -8.62 -23.57 -8.48
C PRO A 128 -7.37 -22.76 -8.84
N LEU A 129 -7.52 -21.52 -9.33
CA LEU A 129 -6.43 -20.62 -9.67
C LEU A 129 -5.56 -20.32 -8.44
N LEU A 130 -6.19 -19.93 -7.34
CA LEU A 130 -5.50 -19.58 -6.11
C LEU A 130 -4.74 -20.79 -5.52
N ALA A 131 -5.32 -22.00 -5.62
CA ALA A 131 -4.66 -23.23 -5.20
C ALA A 131 -3.41 -23.54 -6.04
N ARG A 132 -3.46 -23.32 -7.37
CA ARG A 132 -2.31 -23.49 -8.26
C ARG A 132 -1.20 -22.50 -7.91
N ILE A 133 -1.52 -21.21 -7.76
CA ILE A 133 -0.55 -20.17 -7.40
C ILE A 133 0.09 -20.46 -6.03
N GLU A 134 -0.71 -20.82 -5.02
CA GLU A 134 -0.20 -21.18 -3.69
C GLU A 134 0.69 -22.42 -3.72
N SER A 135 0.32 -23.43 -4.52
CA SER A 135 1.14 -24.63 -4.71
C SER A 135 2.49 -24.31 -5.35
N GLU A 136 2.52 -23.46 -6.36
CA GLU A 136 3.74 -23.13 -7.09
C GLU A 136 4.65 -22.19 -6.30
N TYR A 137 4.12 -21.05 -5.85
CA TYR A 137 4.91 -19.99 -5.22
C TYR A 137 4.97 -20.09 -3.68
N GLY A 138 4.07 -20.86 -3.04
CA GLY A 138 4.00 -20.95 -1.59
C GLY A 138 3.49 -19.70 -0.89
N VAL A 139 2.90 -18.78 -1.63
CA VAL A 139 2.25 -17.60 -1.07
C VAL A 139 0.82 -17.98 -0.67
N ASP A 140 0.45 -17.68 0.56
CA ASP A 140 -0.90 -17.92 1.06
C ASP A 140 -1.96 -17.23 0.18
N ARG A 141 -2.97 -18.00 -0.26
CA ARG A 141 -4.02 -17.54 -1.16
C ARG A 141 -4.80 -16.34 -0.65
N PHE A 142 -4.98 -16.23 0.67
CA PHE A 142 -5.69 -15.09 1.26
C PHE A 142 -4.85 -13.82 1.23
N THR A 143 -3.52 -13.94 1.32
CA THR A 143 -2.60 -12.82 1.10
C THR A 143 -2.71 -12.30 -0.34
N MET A 144 -2.80 -13.20 -1.33
CA MET A 144 -3.00 -12.82 -2.73
C MET A 144 -4.34 -12.12 -2.96
N LEU A 145 -5.42 -12.67 -2.38
CA LEU A 145 -6.75 -12.04 -2.43
C LEU A 145 -6.78 -10.67 -1.78
N ALA A 146 -6.11 -10.51 -0.64
CA ALA A 146 -6.06 -9.23 0.06
C ALA A 146 -5.32 -8.17 -0.76
N LEU A 147 -4.19 -8.50 -1.37
CA LEU A 147 -3.49 -7.61 -2.30
C LEU A 147 -4.40 -7.21 -3.46
N TRP A 148 -5.03 -8.17 -4.12
CA TRP A 148 -5.97 -7.90 -5.21
C TRP A 148 -7.12 -6.97 -4.77
N GLY A 149 -7.69 -7.24 -3.59
CA GLY A 149 -8.77 -6.43 -3.03
C GLY A 149 -8.34 -5.00 -2.68
N ILE A 150 -7.13 -4.80 -2.17
CA ILE A 150 -6.61 -3.47 -1.80
C ILE A 150 -6.19 -2.68 -3.03
N GLU A 151 -5.53 -3.31 -4.01
CA GLU A 151 -4.99 -2.63 -5.17
C GLU A 151 -6.05 -2.19 -6.18
N SER A 152 -7.01 -3.07 -6.49
CA SER A 152 -7.98 -2.80 -7.55
C SER A 152 -9.43 -3.11 -7.19
N SER A 153 -9.74 -3.35 -5.91
CA SER A 153 -11.09 -3.81 -5.50
C SER A 153 -11.49 -5.09 -6.26
N TYR A 154 -10.59 -6.05 -6.32
CA TYR A 154 -10.76 -7.33 -7.05
C TYR A 154 -10.98 -7.15 -8.55
N GLY A 155 -10.31 -6.17 -9.15
CA GLY A 155 -10.38 -5.88 -10.59
C GLY A 155 -11.50 -4.93 -11.00
N GLU A 156 -12.39 -4.52 -10.09
CA GLU A 156 -13.57 -3.71 -10.45
C GLU A 156 -13.27 -2.27 -10.88
N VAL A 157 -12.04 -1.78 -10.67
CA VAL A 157 -11.68 -0.39 -10.99
C VAL A 157 -10.58 -0.27 -12.04
N ILE A 158 -10.10 -1.37 -12.62
CA ILE A 158 -8.91 -1.37 -13.49
C ILE A 158 -9.09 -0.61 -14.81
N ASP A 159 -10.31 -0.45 -15.27
CA ASP A 159 -10.70 0.26 -16.49
C ASP A 159 -11.61 1.47 -16.22
N ASN A 160 -11.88 1.79 -14.97
CA ASN A 160 -12.79 2.88 -14.60
C ASN A 160 -12.10 4.25 -14.83
N PRO A 161 -12.58 5.08 -15.78
CA PRO A 161 -11.95 6.35 -16.16
C PRO A 161 -11.95 7.40 -15.03
N LYS A 162 -12.73 7.21 -13.99
CA LYS A 162 -12.72 8.05 -12.78
C LYS A 162 -11.44 7.90 -11.99
N TYR A 163 -10.80 6.74 -12.05
CA TYR A 163 -9.59 6.39 -11.28
C TYR A 163 -8.39 6.15 -12.16
N MET A 164 -8.60 5.68 -13.39
CA MET A 164 -7.59 5.22 -14.31
C MET A 164 -7.48 6.13 -15.54
N ARG A 165 -6.31 6.14 -16.14
CA ARG A 165 -5.98 6.96 -17.32
C ARG A 165 -4.96 6.26 -18.21
N PRO A 166 -4.74 6.74 -19.45
CA PRO A 166 -3.66 6.25 -20.30
C PRO A 166 -2.30 6.39 -19.63
N VAL A 167 -1.57 5.28 -19.47
CA VAL A 167 -0.31 5.21 -18.72
C VAL A 167 0.83 5.90 -19.46
N ILE A 168 0.93 5.74 -20.79
CA ILE A 168 2.05 6.30 -21.55
C ILE A 168 2.06 7.82 -21.48
N PRO A 169 0.96 8.56 -21.74
CA PRO A 169 0.90 10.00 -21.54
C PRO A 169 1.25 10.46 -20.12
N ALA A 170 0.79 9.72 -19.10
CA ALA A 170 1.06 10.02 -17.71
C ALA A 170 2.55 9.87 -17.37
N LEU A 171 3.16 8.73 -17.73
CA LEU A 171 4.59 8.50 -17.52
C LEU A 171 5.47 9.47 -18.33
N ALA A 172 5.07 9.83 -19.56
CA ALA A 172 5.78 10.80 -20.38
C ALA A 172 5.80 12.19 -19.72
N ALA A 173 4.67 12.64 -19.14
CA ALA A 173 4.61 13.88 -18.39
C ALA A 173 5.50 13.81 -17.15
N LEU A 174 5.45 12.74 -16.37
CA LEU A 174 6.28 12.55 -15.18
C LEU A 174 7.78 12.51 -15.50
N ALA A 175 8.16 11.80 -16.54
CA ALA A 175 9.54 11.68 -16.99
C ALA A 175 10.11 13.02 -17.50
N TRP A 176 9.28 13.81 -18.16
CA TRP A 176 9.67 15.14 -18.65
C TRP A 176 9.69 16.19 -17.54
N GLY A 177 8.61 16.32 -16.77
CA GLY A 177 8.35 17.49 -15.94
C GLY A 177 8.49 17.30 -14.41
N GLU A 178 8.76 16.07 -13.89
CA GLU A 178 8.97 15.84 -12.45
C GLU A 178 10.46 15.62 -12.12
N PRO A 179 11.18 16.69 -11.72
CA PRO A 179 12.63 16.62 -11.57
C PRO A 179 13.11 15.73 -10.43
N ARG A 180 12.33 15.59 -9.34
CA ARG A 180 12.75 14.89 -8.12
C ARG A 180 12.97 13.40 -8.32
N ARG A 181 12.23 12.79 -9.26
CA ARG A 181 12.28 11.37 -9.56
C ARG A 181 12.38 11.09 -11.05
N ARG A 182 12.95 11.99 -11.81
CA ARG A 182 13.03 11.91 -13.29
C ARG A 182 13.58 10.57 -13.76
N SER A 183 14.72 10.12 -13.24
CA SER A 183 15.33 8.86 -13.64
C SER A 183 14.43 7.64 -13.42
N TYR A 184 13.65 7.65 -12.35
CA TYR A 184 12.66 6.62 -12.08
C TYR A 184 11.53 6.64 -13.12
N TRP A 185 10.94 7.82 -13.39
CA TRP A 185 9.85 7.94 -14.35
C TRP A 185 10.30 7.61 -15.77
N GLU A 186 11.51 8.01 -16.14
CA GLU A 186 12.11 7.67 -17.42
C GLU A 186 12.35 6.16 -17.55
N ALA A 187 12.80 5.49 -16.49
CA ALA A 187 12.95 4.04 -16.46
C ALA A 187 11.60 3.32 -16.62
N GLU A 188 10.55 3.78 -15.94
CA GLU A 188 9.23 3.19 -16.07
C GLU A 188 8.63 3.40 -17.47
N LEU A 189 8.83 4.57 -18.07
CA LEU A 189 8.43 4.81 -19.46
C LEU A 189 9.20 3.92 -20.45
N LEU A 190 10.52 3.73 -20.25
CA LEU A 190 11.32 2.81 -21.06
C LEU A 190 10.81 1.37 -20.94
N ASN A 191 10.52 0.91 -19.73
CA ASN A 191 9.97 -0.42 -19.51
C ASN A 191 8.60 -0.59 -20.19
N ALA A 192 7.75 0.44 -20.14
CA ALA A 192 6.47 0.43 -20.86
C ALA A 192 6.65 0.32 -22.39
N LEU A 193 7.63 1.04 -22.95
CA LEU A 193 7.94 0.94 -24.39
C LEU A 193 8.50 -0.44 -24.77
N VAL A 194 9.32 -1.06 -23.91
CA VAL A 194 9.79 -2.44 -24.12
C VAL A 194 8.66 -3.46 -24.07
N ILE A 195 7.69 -3.29 -23.18
CA ILE A 195 6.48 -4.13 -23.11
C ILE A 195 5.71 -4.06 -24.45
N ILE A 196 5.56 -2.85 -24.99
CA ILE A 196 4.91 -2.63 -26.29
C ILE A 196 5.72 -3.24 -27.44
N GLU A 197 7.05 -3.09 -27.43
CA GLU A 197 7.94 -3.68 -28.42
C GLU A 197 7.83 -5.21 -28.47
N ARG A 198 7.66 -5.85 -27.29
CA ARG A 198 7.45 -7.30 -27.16
C ARG A 198 6.04 -7.76 -27.55
N GLY A 199 5.13 -6.83 -27.85
CA GLY A 199 3.74 -7.17 -28.17
C GLY A 199 2.92 -7.64 -26.97
N TRP A 200 3.41 -7.44 -25.72
CA TRP A 200 2.67 -7.82 -24.51
C TRP A 200 1.57 -6.84 -24.17
N GLY A 201 1.68 -5.58 -24.58
CA GLY A 201 0.71 -4.53 -24.34
C GLY A 201 0.55 -3.59 -25.51
N GLU A 202 -0.68 -3.12 -25.73
CA GLU A 202 -0.97 -2.08 -26.70
C GLU A 202 -1.13 -0.73 -25.99
N PRO A 203 -0.55 0.37 -26.54
CA PRO A 203 -0.53 1.69 -25.88
C PRO A 203 -1.90 2.17 -25.42
N ARG A 204 -2.95 1.90 -26.22
CA ARG A 204 -4.34 2.32 -25.92
C ARG A 204 -5.00 1.48 -24.82
N GLN A 205 -4.51 0.28 -24.57
CA GLN A 205 -5.01 -0.64 -23.55
C GLN A 205 -4.25 -0.49 -22.22
N MET A 206 -3.09 0.18 -22.24
CA MET A 206 -2.32 0.45 -21.03
C MET A 206 -2.96 1.57 -20.24
N ILE A 207 -3.97 1.20 -19.46
CA ILE A 207 -4.76 2.08 -18.59
C ILE A 207 -4.38 1.79 -17.15
N GLY A 208 -4.13 2.83 -16.37
CA GLY A 208 -3.66 2.66 -14.99
C GLY A 208 -3.78 3.92 -14.14
N SER A 209 -3.16 3.91 -13.00
CA SER A 209 -3.12 5.06 -12.10
C SER A 209 -2.36 6.24 -12.72
N TRP A 210 -2.48 7.42 -12.12
CA TRP A 210 -1.72 8.61 -12.52
C TRP A 210 -0.21 8.41 -12.50
N ALA A 211 0.28 7.47 -11.69
CA ALA A 211 1.69 7.12 -11.56
C ALA A 211 2.12 5.97 -12.47
N GLY A 212 1.23 5.39 -13.27
CA GLY A 212 1.54 4.32 -14.21
C GLY A 212 1.37 2.90 -13.67
N ALA A 213 0.78 2.71 -12.49
CA ALA A 213 0.45 1.39 -11.97
C ALA A 213 -0.79 0.81 -12.67
N MET A 214 -0.76 -0.48 -13.07
CA MET A 214 -1.68 -1.08 -14.02
C MET A 214 -2.31 -2.38 -13.54
N GLY A 215 -3.54 -2.62 -13.95
CA GLY A 215 -4.24 -3.90 -13.86
C GLY A 215 -4.63 -4.34 -12.45
N HIS A 216 -4.86 -5.63 -12.30
CA HIS A 216 -5.44 -6.27 -11.10
C HIS A 216 -4.68 -5.99 -9.82
N THR A 217 -3.36 -6.00 -9.87
CA THR A 217 -2.47 -5.81 -8.71
C THR A 217 -1.60 -4.57 -8.83
N GLN A 218 -1.99 -3.64 -9.71
CA GLN A 218 -1.37 -2.33 -9.89
C GLN A 218 0.15 -2.39 -10.13
N TRP A 219 0.54 -3.21 -11.12
CA TRP A 219 1.95 -3.33 -11.52
C TRP A 219 2.47 -2.05 -12.16
N MET A 220 3.64 -1.61 -11.72
CA MET A 220 4.45 -0.69 -12.50
C MET A 220 4.99 -1.42 -13.75
N PRO A 221 5.32 -0.70 -14.85
CA PRO A 221 5.91 -1.33 -16.05
C PRO A 221 7.12 -2.21 -15.75
N GLU A 222 7.94 -1.83 -14.77
CA GLU A 222 9.09 -2.62 -14.33
C GLU A 222 8.66 -3.98 -13.76
N VAL A 223 7.61 -4.00 -12.94
CA VAL A 223 7.08 -5.24 -12.35
C VAL A 223 6.49 -6.14 -13.45
N TRP A 224 5.73 -5.57 -14.38
CA TRP A 224 5.19 -6.32 -15.52
C TRP A 224 6.32 -6.99 -16.32
N LEU A 225 7.35 -6.22 -16.66
CA LEU A 225 8.45 -6.67 -17.52
C LEU A 225 9.30 -7.78 -16.87
N HIS A 226 9.52 -7.72 -15.55
CA HIS A 226 10.48 -8.59 -14.86
C HIS A 226 9.84 -9.64 -13.94
N MET A 227 8.63 -9.39 -13.43
CA MET A 227 7.94 -10.31 -12.53
C MET A 227 6.72 -10.98 -13.19
N GLY A 228 6.24 -10.44 -14.31
CA GLY A 228 5.10 -11.02 -15.02
C GLY A 228 5.34 -12.48 -15.43
N VAL A 229 4.27 -13.27 -15.41
CA VAL A 229 4.23 -14.69 -15.75
C VAL A 229 3.02 -14.93 -16.65
N ASP A 230 3.18 -15.67 -17.73
CA ASP A 230 2.08 -16.20 -18.55
C ASP A 230 1.55 -17.45 -17.85
N PHE A 231 0.63 -17.26 -16.90
CA PHE A 231 0.16 -18.30 -16.00
C PHE A 231 -1.04 -19.08 -16.57
N ASP A 232 -1.79 -18.47 -17.46
CA ASP A 232 -2.88 -19.13 -18.21
C ASP A 232 -2.40 -19.77 -19.53
N HIS A 233 -1.10 -19.61 -19.86
CA HIS A 233 -0.45 -20.17 -21.03
C HIS A 233 -1.07 -19.73 -22.37
N ASN A 234 -1.55 -18.49 -22.43
CA ASN A 234 -2.13 -17.94 -23.67
C ASN A 234 -1.10 -17.29 -24.60
N GLY A 235 0.20 -17.30 -24.23
CA GLY A 235 1.33 -16.73 -24.96
C GLY A 235 1.55 -15.24 -24.70
N ARG A 236 0.86 -14.65 -23.75
CA ARG A 236 0.99 -13.24 -23.36
C ARG A 236 1.09 -13.10 -21.86
N ILE A 237 1.81 -12.09 -21.41
CA ILE A 237 1.82 -11.70 -20.00
C ILE A 237 0.99 -10.43 -19.88
N SER A 238 -0.09 -10.45 -19.10
CA SER A 238 -0.99 -9.30 -18.96
C SER A 238 -1.45 -9.05 -17.51
N PRO A 239 -1.36 -7.82 -17.00
CA PRO A 239 -1.98 -7.47 -15.72
C PRO A 239 -3.51 -7.25 -15.83
N TYR A 240 -4.08 -7.36 -17.03
CA TYR A 240 -5.50 -7.12 -17.34
C TYR A 240 -6.20 -8.42 -17.76
N GLY A 241 -7.52 -8.34 -17.95
CA GLY A 241 -8.32 -9.48 -18.38
C GLY A 241 -8.58 -10.45 -17.24
N ALA A 242 -8.27 -11.73 -17.44
CA ALA A 242 -8.28 -12.72 -16.37
C ALA A 242 -7.18 -12.40 -15.33
N PRO A 243 -7.39 -12.66 -14.03
CA PRO A 243 -6.43 -12.25 -13.01
C PRO A 243 -5.22 -13.18 -12.87
N ASP A 244 -5.12 -14.23 -13.69
CA ASP A 244 -4.15 -15.33 -13.57
C ASP A 244 -2.71 -14.82 -13.56
N ASP A 245 -2.30 -14.11 -14.59
CA ASP A 245 -0.95 -13.56 -14.73
C ASP A 245 -0.61 -12.54 -13.65
N ALA A 246 -1.57 -11.65 -13.38
CA ALA A 246 -1.38 -10.60 -12.39
C ALA A 246 -1.17 -11.18 -10.99
N LEU A 247 -1.97 -12.18 -10.60
CA LEU A 247 -1.84 -12.83 -9.29
C LEU A 247 -0.58 -13.68 -9.21
N ALA A 248 -0.28 -14.49 -10.25
CA ALA A 248 0.93 -15.32 -10.28
C ALA A 248 2.22 -14.47 -10.26
N GLY A 249 2.31 -13.43 -11.08
CA GLY A 249 3.47 -12.53 -11.07
C GLY A 249 3.62 -11.75 -9.76
N THR A 250 2.50 -11.41 -9.10
CA THR A 250 2.56 -10.80 -7.76
C THR A 250 3.04 -11.81 -6.71
N ALA A 251 2.62 -13.07 -6.79
CA ALA A 251 3.15 -14.12 -5.93
C ALA A 251 4.67 -14.30 -6.15
N ARG A 252 5.10 -14.36 -7.42
CA ARG A 252 6.53 -14.37 -7.77
C ARG A 252 7.28 -13.17 -7.19
N PHE A 253 6.73 -11.96 -7.29
CA PHE A 253 7.32 -10.76 -6.69
C PHE A 253 7.51 -10.91 -5.18
N LEU A 254 6.49 -11.39 -4.46
CA LEU A 254 6.58 -11.59 -3.00
C LEU A 254 7.65 -12.59 -2.63
N VAL A 255 7.84 -13.65 -3.43
CA VAL A 255 8.88 -14.66 -3.19
C VAL A 255 10.27 -14.11 -3.54
N GLU A 256 10.45 -13.60 -4.76
CA GLU A 256 11.78 -13.24 -5.25
C GLU A 256 12.31 -11.95 -4.60
N ARG A 257 11.46 -10.92 -4.49
CA ARG A 257 11.85 -9.63 -3.89
C ARG A 257 11.52 -9.52 -2.41
N GLY A 258 10.33 -9.94 -2.04
CA GLY A 258 9.85 -9.88 -0.65
C GLY A 258 10.43 -10.95 0.26
N LYS A 259 11.02 -12.02 -0.30
CA LYS A 259 11.50 -13.18 0.45
C LYS A 259 10.40 -13.84 1.28
N TYR A 260 9.20 -13.92 0.69
CA TYR A 260 8.06 -14.62 1.30
C TYR A 260 8.40 -16.07 1.60
N ARG A 261 7.97 -16.57 2.75
CA ARG A 261 8.29 -17.93 3.22
C ARG A 261 7.03 -18.77 3.31
N ARG A 262 7.06 -19.88 2.61
CA ARG A 262 5.96 -20.85 2.61
C ARG A 262 5.64 -21.31 4.03
N GLY A 263 4.36 -21.27 4.39
CA GLY A 263 3.85 -21.78 5.66
C GLY A 263 4.17 -20.94 6.89
N GLU A 264 4.92 -19.81 6.76
CA GLU A 264 5.05 -18.85 7.85
C GLU A 264 3.83 -17.90 7.87
N ALA A 265 3.32 -17.59 9.05
CA ALA A 265 2.35 -16.52 9.22
C ALA A 265 3.03 -15.14 9.05
N TRP A 266 2.24 -14.11 8.72
CA TRP A 266 2.75 -12.73 8.73
C TRP A 266 3.13 -12.24 10.13
N GLY A 267 2.47 -12.80 11.14
CA GLY A 267 2.52 -12.41 12.54
C GLY A 267 1.18 -12.62 13.23
N CYS A 268 0.96 -11.92 14.31
CA CYS A 268 -0.32 -11.89 15.03
C CYS A 268 -0.42 -10.71 15.97
N GLU A 269 -1.64 -10.33 16.37
CA GLU A 269 -1.89 -9.43 17.49
C GLU A 269 -1.55 -10.11 18.81
N VAL A 270 -0.97 -9.34 19.75
CA VAL A 270 -0.52 -9.87 21.05
C VAL A 270 -0.94 -9.00 22.23
N LYS A 271 -1.07 -9.64 23.39
CA LYS A 271 -1.11 -9.00 24.71
C LYS A 271 0.31 -8.88 25.24
N LEU A 272 0.62 -7.70 25.74
CA LEU A 272 1.89 -7.41 26.42
C LEU A 272 1.68 -7.46 27.93
N PRO A 273 2.62 -8.01 28.71
CA PRO A 273 2.57 -7.93 30.16
C PRO A 273 2.71 -6.47 30.63
N ASN A 274 2.16 -6.16 31.79
CA ASN A 274 2.27 -4.82 32.40
C ASN A 274 3.74 -4.41 32.53
N GLY A 275 4.03 -3.16 32.16
CA GLY A 275 5.39 -2.61 32.23
C GLY A 275 6.34 -3.08 31.12
N HIS A 276 5.82 -3.74 30.08
CA HIS A 276 6.63 -4.13 28.94
C HIS A 276 7.08 -2.89 28.15
N THR A 277 8.37 -2.62 28.15
CA THR A 277 8.95 -1.43 27.51
C THR A 277 9.33 -1.69 26.03
N GLY A 278 8.89 -2.80 25.46
CA GLY A 278 9.27 -3.21 24.12
C GLY A 278 10.67 -3.86 24.08
N GLY A 279 10.95 -4.55 22.99
CA GLY A 279 12.28 -5.13 22.72
C GLY A 279 12.62 -4.87 21.26
N ARG A 280 13.80 -4.32 20.99
CA ARG A 280 14.29 -4.20 19.63
C ARG A 280 14.83 -5.54 19.16
N GLY A 281 14.59 -5.89 17.90
CA GLY A 281 15.15 -7.07 17.24
C GLY A 281 14.19 -8.25 17.16
N TYR A 282 14.62 -9.24 16.37
CA TYR A 282 13.89 -10.49 16.17
C TYR A 282 14.16 -11.48 17.30
N ARG A 283 13.10 -12.16 17.76
CA ARG A 283 13.13 -13.29 18.70
C ARG A 283 12.15 -14.34 18.21
N THR A 284 12.33 -15.58 18.69
CA THR A 284 11.32 -16.63 18.43
C THR A 284 10.03 -16.35 19.18
N TYR A 285 8.91 -16.87 18.70
CA TYR A 285 7.65 -16.82 19.46
C TYR A 285 7.80 -17.43 20.85
N ALA A 286 8.57 -18.54 20.99
CA ALA A 286 8.87 -19.13 22.28
C ALA A 286 9.56 -18.14 23.22
N ALA A 287 10.57 -17.44 22.75
CA ALA A 287 11.28 -16.44 23.55
C ALA A 287 10.41 -15.21 23.91
N TRP A 288 9.40 -14.87 23.10
CA TRP A 288 8.41 -13.84 23.44
C TRP A 288 7.45 -14.35 24.52
N ARG A 289 7.01 -15.62 24.41
CA ARG A 289 6.14 -16.26 25.42
C ARG A 289 6.80 -16.32 26.79
N GLU A 290 8.10 -16.64 26.87
CA GLU A 290 8.87 -16.64 28.13
C GLU A 290 8.93 -15.24 28.78
N ARG A 291 8.72 -14.17 27.99
CA ARG A 291 8.59 -12.79 28.47
C ARG A 291 7.17 -12.39 28.82
N GLY A 292 6.24 -13.33 28.87
CA GLY A 292 4.85 -13.10 29.18
C GLY A 292 3.99 -12.56 28.04
N VAL A 293 4.54 -12.53 26.81
CA VAL A 293 3.75 -12.13 25.62
C VAL A 293 2.89 -13.31 25.18
N SER A 294 1.61 -13.07 24.94
CA SER A 294 0.65 -14.06 24.45
C SER A 294 -0.12 -13.53 23.25
N ARG A 295 -0.72 -14.41 22.47
CA ARG A 295 -1.65 -13.97 21.42
C ARG A 295 -2.85 -13.27 22.02
N ALA A 296 -3.36 -12.24 21.36
CA ALA A 296 -4.51 -11.46 21.84
C ALA A 296 -5.80 -12.29 21.89
N ASP A 297 -5.97 -13.25 20.97
CA ASP A 297 -7.09 -14.18 20.86
C ASP A 297 -7.00 -15.36 21.85
N GLY A 298 -5.94 -15.45 22.65
CA GLY A 298 -5.71 -16.53 23.61
C GLY A 298 -5.18 -17.85 23.01
N ALA A 299 -5.03 -17.97 21.69
CA ALA A 299 -4.50 -19.15 21.06
C ALA A 299 -2.99 -19.31 21.32
N ALA A 300 -2.48 -20.54 21.16
CA ALA A 300 -1.05 -20.79 21.21
C ALA A 300 -0.34 -20.29 19.94
N PHE A 301 0.96 -19.99 20.04
CA PHE A 301 1.78 -19.74 18.86
C PHE A 301 2.03 -21.07 18.13
N ALA A 302 1.49 -21.21 16.93
CA ALA A 302 1.55 -22.46 16.15
C ALA A 302 2.97 -22.86 15.74
N ARG A 303 3.87 -21.89 15.57
CA ARG A 303 5.26 -22.10 15.13
C ARG A 303 6.21 -21.40 16.10
N PRO A 304 6.52 -22.02 17.25
CA PRO A 304 7.24 -21.37 18.35
C PRO A 304 8.66 -20.91 17.99
N ASP A 305 9.29 -21.51 16.97
CA ASP A 305 10.65 -21.21 16.54
C ASP A 305 10.74 -20.10 15.49
N ASP A 306 9.61 -19.69 14.88
CA ASP A 306 9.61 -18.61 13.90
C ASP A 306 10.04 -17.29 14.56
N LYS A 307 10.90 -16.54 13.83
CA LYS A 307 11.46 -15.27 14.31
C LYS A 307 10.55 -14.11 13.96
N VAL A 308 10.15 -13.39 14.99
CA VAL A 308 9.26 -12.22 14.89
C VAL A 308 9.81 -11.06 15.72
N LYS A 309 9.40 -9.84 15.38
CA LYS A 309 9.72 -8.63 16.14
C LYS A 309 8.45 -7.95 16.64
N LEU A 310 8.52 -7.33 17.80
CA LEU A 310 7.44 -6.55 18.35
C LEU A 310 7.26 -5.23 17.58
N SER A 311 6.01 -4.90 17.30
CA SER A 311 5.58 -3.62 16.74
C SER A 311 4.39 -3.10 17.52
N VAL A 312 4.49 -1.87 18.03
CA VAL A 312 3.40 -1.11 18.65
C VAL A 312 3.24 0.17 17.84
N PRO A 313 2.41 0.17 16.79
CA PRO A 313 2.35 1.28 15.85
C PRO A 313 1.67 2.53 16.43
N VAL A 314 0.84 2.38 17.45
CA VAL A 314 0.14 3.46 18.14
C VAL A 314 0.20 3.19 19.64
N ASP A 315 0.65 4.17 20.40
CA ASP A 315 0.70 4.06 21.86
C ASP A 315 -0.71 3.82 22.44
N GLY A 316 -0.83 2.82 23.31
CA GLY A 316 -2.12 2.40 23.87
C GLY A 316 -3.02 1.62 22.90
N GLY A 317 -2.58 1.35 21.70
CA GLY A 317 -3.29 0.56 20.71
C GLY A 317 -2.84 -0.90 20.64
N PRO A 318 -3.29 -1.65 19.62
CA PRO A 318 -2.91 -3.04 19.39
C PRO A 318 -1.40 -3.19 19.23
N ALA A 319 -0.84 -4.25 19.82
CA ALA A 319 0.54 -4.67 19.64
C ALA A 319 0.61 -5.91 18.75
N PHE A 320 1.65 -6.04 17.95
CA PHE A 320 1.81 -7.12 16.99
C PHE A 320 3.20 -7.74 17.09
N LEU A 321 3.28 -9.05 16.97
CA LEU A 321 4.51 -9.74 16.60
C LEU A 321 4.48 -9.94 15.09
N ILE A 322 5.42 -9.32 14.36
CA ILE A 322 5.49 -9.33 12.90
C ILE A 322 6.70 -10.11 12.40
N GLY A 323 6.47 -10.99 11.42
CA GLY A 323 7.46 -11.89 10.85
C GLY A 323 7.93 -11.50 9.45
N GLN A 324 8.59 -12.46 8.79
CA GLN A 324 9.15 -12.26 7.45
C GLN A 324 8.07 -11.99 6.41
N ASN A 325 6.92 -12.66 6.48
CA ASN A 325 5.85 -12.46 5.50
C ASN A 325 5.15 -11.10 5.60
N PHE A 326 5.16 -10.46 6.78
CA PHE A 326 4.81 -9.04 6.88
C PHE A 326 5.82 -8.16 6.12
N SER A 327 7.12 -8.46 6.26
CA SER A 327 8.17 -7.73 5.52
C SER A 327 8.07 -7.96 4.00
N ALA A 328 7.65 -9.15 3.58
CA ALA A 328 7.40 -9.45 2.17
C ALA A 328 6.28 -8.56 1.60
N VAL A 329 5.18 -8.39 2.32
CA VAL A 329 4.11 -7.45 1.92
C VAL A 329 4.62 -6.01 1.94
N THR A 330 5.48 -5.63 2.91
CA THR A 330 6.09 -4.30 2.97
C THR A 330 6.99 -4.01 1.75
N SER A 331 7.56 -5.03 1.11
CA SER A 331 8.34 -4.84 -0.13
C SER A 331 7.48 -4.43 -1.33
N TYR A 332 6.19 -4.77 -1.31
CA TYR A 332 5.21 -4.34 -2.33
C TYR A 332 4.85 -2.87 -2.17
N ASN A 333 4.58 -2.45 -0.95
CA ASN A 333 4.39 -1.05 -0.57
C ASN A 333 4.97 -0.81 0.83
N PRO A 334 5.94 0.11 0.99
CA PRO A 334 6.69 0.29 2.23
C PRO A 334 5.92 0.94 3.39
N ALA A 335 4.65 1.34 3.19
CA ALA A 335 3.83 1.89 4.25
C ALA A 335 3.40 0.79 5.24
N PHE A 336 3.68 0.97 6.52
CA PHE A 336 3.26 0.04 7.57
C PHE A 336 1.74 -0.17 7.60
N SER A 337 0.97 0.92 7.45
CA SER A 337 -0.49 0.89 7.40
C SER A 337 -1.02 0.03 6.24
N TYR A 338 -0.36 0.11 5.08
CA TYR A 338 -0.68 -0.74 3.94
C TYR A 338 -0.45 -2.21 4.25
N SER A 339 0.75 -2.56 4.74
CA SER A 339 1.10 -3.94 5.06
C SER A 339 0.16 -4.53 6.10
N LEU A 340 -0.17 -3.75 7.16
CA LEU A 340 -1.10 -4.19 8.20
C LEU A 340 -2.51 -4.39 7.63
N ALA A 341 -2.97 -3.51 6.72
CA ALA A 341 -4.27 -3.67 6.08
C ALA A 341 -4.34 -4.91 5.18
N VAL A 342 -3.27 -5.20 4.39
CA VAL A 342 -3.21 -6.40 3.55
C VAL A 342 -3.31 -7.66 4.40
N VAL A 343 -2.45 -7.80 5.42
CA VAL A 343 -2.43 -9.03 6.23
C VAL A 343 -3.68 -9.18 7.07
N HIS A 344 -4.24 -8.09 7.58
CA HIS A 344 -5.51 -8.13 8.30
C HIS A 344 -6.68 -8.48 7.39
N LEU A 345 -6.74 -7.93 6.17
CA LEU A 345 -7.76 -8.32 5.19
C LEU A 345 -7.64 -9.80 4.82
N ALA A 346 -6.42 -10.33 4.68
CA ALA A 346 -6.18 -11.74 4.43
C ALA A 346 -6.79 -12.62 5.55
N ASP A 347 -6.53 -12.28 6.81
CA ASP A 347 -7.07 -12.97 7.97
C ASP A 347 -8.61 -12.89 7.99
N ARG A 348 -9.20 -11.70 7.75
CA ARG A 348 -10.64 -11.52 7.69
C ARG A 348 -11.32 -12.34 6.57
N ILE A 349 -10.69 -12.44 5.40
CA ILE A 349 -11.20 -13.28 4.29
C ILE A 349 -11.10 -14.78 4.67
N ARG A 350 -10.03 -15.19 5.35
CA ARG A 350 -9.83 -16.55 5.85
C ARG A 350 -10.93 -16.95 6.85
N GLY A 351 -11.41 -16.00 7.65
CA GLY A 351 -12.47 -16.22 8.63
C GLY A 351 -12.15 -15.72 10.03
N ASP A 352 -10.95 -15.18 10.24
CA ASP A 352 -10.55 -14.65 11.52
C ASP A 352 -11.33 -13.37 11.89
N GLY A 353 -11.39 -13.06 13.19
CA GLY A 353 -12.06 -11.87 13.73
C GLY A 353 -11.34 -10.55 13.44
N PRO A 354 -11.93 -9.41 13.83
CA PRO A 354 -11.23 -8.13 13.89
C PRO A 354 -10.13 -8.17 14.95
N PHE A 355 -9.28 -7.13 14.99
CA PHE A 355 -8.32 -6.96 16.08
C PHE A 355 -9.06 -6.93 17.43
N VAL A 356 -8.45 -7.57 18.44
CA VAL A 356 -9.04 -7.73 19.78
C VAL A 356 -8.95 -6.43 20.57
N HIS A 357 -7.80 -5.73 20.50
CA HIS A 357 -7.62 -4.48 21.20
C HIS A 357 -8.02 -3.31 20.28
N PRO A 358 -8.83 -2.36 20.79
CA PRO A 358 -9.19 -1.20 20.02
C PRO A 358 -8.00 -0.24 19.86
N PHE A 359 -7.98 0.51 18.78
CA PHE A 359 -7.10 1.66 18.65
C PHE A 359 -7.64 2.83 19.50
N PRO A 360 -6.79 3.61 20.17
CA PRO A 360 -7.22 4.81 20.91
C PRO A 360 -7.99 5.78 20.01
N GLY A 361 -9.15 6.24 20.47
CA GLY A 361 -10.04 7.11 19.70
C GLY A 361 -10.72 6.45 18.50
N GLY A 362 -10.47 5.15 18.28
CA GLY A 362 -11.02 4.42 17.16
C GLY A 362 -12.50 4.08 17.28
N GLU A 363 -13.13 3.92 16.14
CA GLU A 363 -14.49 3.39 16.02
C GLU A 363 -14.42 1.95 15.48
N ARG A 364 -15.40 1.12 15.84
CA ARG A 364 -15.53 -0.18 15.17
C ARG A 364 -15.82 0.02 13.69
N LEU A 365 -15.47 -0.96 12.91
CA LEU A 365 -15.82 -1.02 11.50
C LEU A 365 -17.34 -1.00 11.32
N MET A 366 -17.85 -0.19 10.39
CA MET A 366 -19.24 -0.24 9.96
C MET A 366 -19.51 -1.47 9.10
N THR A 367 -20.68 -2.05 9.27
CA THR A 367 -21.18 -3.11 8.39
C THR A 367 -21.50 -2.53 7.00
N LEU A 368 -21.59 -3.42 6.00
CA LEU A 368 -22.01 -3.05 4.65
C LEU A 368 -23.36 -2.28 4.67
N ALA A 369 -24.32 -2.77 5.43
CA ALA A 369 -25.64 -2.15 5.57
C ALA A 369 -25.57 -0.74 6.19
N GLU A 370 -24.71 -0.54 7.18
CA GLU A 370 -24.49 0.78 7.81
C GLU A 370 -23.84 1.77 6.85
N VAL A 371 -22.90 1.34 6.01
CA VAL A 371 -22.32 2.21 4.96
C VAL A 371 -23.37 2.56 3.92
N GLN A 372 -24.17 1.60 3.46
CA GLN A 372 -25.28 1.86 2.55
C GLN A 372 -26.32 2.81 3.14
N GLU A 373 -26.64 2.69 4.43
CA GLU A 373 -27.52 3.62 5.12
C GLU A 373 -26.94 5.04 5.14
N LEU A 374 -25.65 5.18 5.49
CA LEU A 374 -24.94 6.44 5.48
C LEU A 374 -25.01 7.12 4.10
N GLN A 375 -24.73 6.37 3.03
CA GLN A 375 -24.79 6.87 1.66
C GLN A 375 -26.20 7.33 1.28
N ARG A 376 -27.23 6.53 1.55
CA ARG A 376 -28.64 6.92 1.28
C ARG A 376 -29.04 8.18 2.02
N ARG A 377 -28.69 8.31 3.32
CA ARG A 377 -29.03 9.49 4.13
C ARG A 377 -28.30 10.73 3.64
N LEU A 378 -27.01 10.64 3.30
CA LEU A 378 -26.25 11.75 2.72
C LEU A 378 -26.88 12.21 1.40
N THR A 379 -27.21 11.29 0.50
CA THR A 379 -27.85 11.61 -0.79
C THR A 379 -29.21 12.27 -0.59
N ALA A 380 -30.03 11.79 0.36
CA ALA A 380 -31.33 12.40 0.68
C ALA A 380 -31.19 13.85 1.21
N LEU A 381 -30.06 14.21 1.82
CA LEU A 381 -29.72 15.56 2.28
C LEU A 381 -29.01 16.43 1.22
N GLY A 382 -28.90 15.93 -0.02
CA GLY A 382 -28.29 16.63 -1.15
C GLY A 382 -26.77 16.46 -1.30
N PHE A 383 -26.12 15.60 -0.47
CA PHE A 383 -24.69 15.27 -0.59
C PHE A 383 -24.52 14.05 -1.50
N ASN A 384 -23.99 14.25 -2.71
CA ASN A 384 -23.86 13.18 -3.69
C ASN A 384 -22.77 12.18 -3.32
N THR A 385 -23.15 10.91 -3.09
CA THR A 385 -22.26 9.79 -2.78
C THR A 385 -21.95 8.89 -3.99
N ASP A 386 -22.49 9.20 -5.17
CA ASP A 386 -22.40 8.36 -6.38
C ASP A 386 -22.96 6.95 -6.14
N GLY A 387 -24.13 6.88 -5.51
CA GLY A 387 -24.84 5.64 -5.20
C GLY A 387 -24.75 5.22 -3.73
N SER A 388 -25.30 4.05 -3.43
CA SER A 388 -25.33 3.46 -2.08
C SER A 388 -24.90 1.97 -2.10
N ASP A 389 -23.78 1.71 -2.76
CA ASP A 389 -23.22 0.37 -2.97
C ASP A 389 -22.50 -0.20 -1.72
N GLY A 390 -22.34 0.60 -0.67
CA GLY A 390 -21.61 0.24 0.54
C GLY A 390 -20.09 0.37 0.43
N ARG A 391 -19.59 1.03 -0.64
CA ARG A 391 -18.16 1.30 -0.85
C ARG A 391 -17.85 2.76 -0.54
N VAL A 392 -16.89 2.99 0.34
CA VAL A 392 -16.46 4.35 0.66
C VAL A 392 -15.41 4.80 -0.36
N GLY A 393 -15.90 5.32 -1.50
CA GLY A 393 -15.10 5.94 -2.55
C GLY A 393 -14.85 7.43 -2.31
N ARG A 394 -14.22 8.11 -3.29
CA ARG A 394 -13.91 9.55 -3.22
C ARG A 394 -15.15 10.42 -3.06
N ASP A 395 -16.25 10.06 -3.74
CA ASP A 395 -17.47 10.86 -3.67
C ASP A 395 -18.15 10.72 -2.31
N THR A 396 -18.20 9.49 -1.78
CA THR A 396 -18.69 9.27 -0.40
C THR A 396 -17.84 10.06 0.61
N GLN A 397 -16.50 10.03 0.51
CA GLN A 397 -15.62 10.80 1.39
C GLN A 397 -15.87 12.31 1.30
N ARG A 398 -16.02 12.83 0.07
CA ARG A 398 -16.33 14.24 -0.16
C ARG A 398 -17.70 14.61 0.43
N ALA A 399 -18.72 13.81 0.17
CA ALA A 399 -20.07 14.01 0.71
C ALA A 399 -20.06 14.00 2.26
N VAL A 400 -19.31 13.06 2.88
CA VAL A 400 -19.11 13.03 4.33
C VAL A 400 -18.42 14.30 4.81
N GLN A 401 -17.35 14.73 4.18
CA GLN A 401 -16.62 15.93 4.56
C GLN A 401 -17.47 17.20 4.48
N GLU A 402 -18.27 17.34 3.42
CA GLU A 402 -19.20 18.45 3.25
C GLU A 402 -20.28 18.42 4.34
N PHE A 403 -20.84 17.24 4.65
CA PHE A 403 -21.79 17.07 5.74
C PHE A 403 -21.16 17.40 7.11
N GLN A 404 -19.97 16.91 7.41
CA GLN A 404 -19.24 17.21 8.65
C GLN A 404 -19.08 18.72 8.85
N ARG A 405 -18.69 19.46 7.80
CA ARG A 405 -18.58 20.93 7.85
C ARG A 405 -19.92 21.59 8.14
N LYS A 406 -21.00 21.14 7.47
CA LYS A 406 -22.34 21.69 7.64
C LYS A 406 -22.86 21.54 9.06
N VAL A 407 -22.62 20.40 9.72
CA VAL A 407 -23.15 20.08 11.05
C VAL A 407 -22.16 20.30 12.19
N GLY A 408 -20.97 20.85 11.90
CA GLY A 408 -19.96 21.18 12.91
C GLY A 408 -19.22 19.98 13.49
N ILE A 409 -19.11 18.85 12.77
CA ILE A 409 -18.25 17.72 13.18
C ILE A 409 -16.80 18.06 12.87
N SER A 410 -15.94 18.01 13.88
CA SER A 410 -14.51 18.24 13.76
C SER A 410 -13.71 17.00 14.18
N PRO A 411 -12.63 16.64 13.45
CA PRO A 411 -12.22 17.22 12.18
C PRO A 411 -13.20 16.85 11.04
N ALA A 412 -13.33 17.72 10.03
CA ALA A 412 -14.06 17.43 8.81
C ALA A 412 -13.12 16.69 7.84
N ASP A 413 -12.83 15.44 8.17
CA ASP A 413 -11.82 14.59 7.53
C ASP A 413 -12.36 13.70 6.40
N GLY A 414 -13.69 13.66 6.22
CA GLY A 414 -14.34 12.78 5.24
C GLY A 414 -14.39 11.32 5.65
N TYR A 415 -14.05 10.99 6.90
CA TYR A 415 -14.14 9.62 7.39
C TYR A 415 -15.61 9.21 7.58
N ALA A 416 -16.04 8.19 6.82
CA ALA A 416 -17.37 7.60 6.91
C ALA A 416 -17.41 6.64 8.10
N GLY A 417 -17.78 7.15 9.28
CA GLY A 417 -17.78 6.40 10.54
C GLY A 417 -19.09 6.46 11.28
N LEU A 418 -19.14 5.77 12.44
CA LEU A 418 -20.32 5.68 13.29
C LEU A 418 -20.75 7.03 13.85
N LYS A 419 -19.82 7.93 14.14
CA LYS A 419 -20.11 9.30 14.58
C LYS A 419 -20.93 10.07 13.54
N VAL A 420 -20.55 9.95 12.26
CA VAL A 420 -21.27 10.58 11.14
C VAL A 420 -22.63 9.92 10.96
N LEU A 421 -22.70 8.59 10.94
CA LEU A 421 -23.96 7.85 10.83
C LEU A 421 -24.92 8.18 11.99
N GLY A 422 -24.41 8.25 13.21
CA GLY A 422 -25.19 8.63 14.40
C GLY A 422 -25.81 10.02 14.25
N ARG A 423 -25.05 10.99 13.73
CA ARG A 423 -25.54 12.35 13.50
C ARG A 423 -26.60 12.40 12.38
N LEU A 424 -26.42 11.62 11.32
CA LEU A 424 -27.40 11.47 10.22
C LEU A 424 -28.71 10.82 10.69
N ARG A 425 -28.67 9.93 11.70
CA ARG A 425 -29.86 9.29 12.28
C ARG A 425 -30.67 10.23 13.18
N GLN A 426 -30.02 11.21 13.80
CA GLN A 426 -30.68 12.20 14.67
C GLN A 426 -31.45 13.27 13.89
N GLY A 427 -31.30 13.35 12.60
CA GLY A 427 -31.78 14.43 11.75
C GLY A 427 -30.80 15.61 11.76
N SER A 428 -30.58 16.19 10.64
CA SER A 428 -29.71 17.39 10.49
C SER A 428 -30.56 18.64 10.53
#